data_7dc6102742feeee3b8e2214ab72ec76e
#
_entry.id   7dc6102742feeee3b8e2214ab72ec76e
#
_cell.length_a   1.000
_cell.length_b   1.000
_cell.length_c   1.000
_cell.angle_alpha   90.00
_cell.angle_beta   90.00
_cell.angle_gamma   90.00
#
_symmetry.space_group_name_H-M   'P 1'
#
loop_
_entity.id
_entity.type
_entity.pdbx_description
1 polymer ?
#
loop_
_entity_poly.entity_id
_entity_poly.type
_entity_poly.pdbx_seq_one_letter_code
_entity_poly.pdbx_strand_id
1 'polypeptide(L)'
;MRIRYLTFFLSALLATGGCSSGPRPTDREHIYVSILPLRSIVSQIVGDDFTVDVLVPAGASPESFEPTPRQYVALNRSKLVFNVGLIDFEQNLLRDFPDRQKLVDLSRGIRLLEGSCSHGHTHALSHGPAGTSDGHPSARSAHGIDPHIWTSPRALRQMAANAYEALHASFPDSVRYTKNFEKLLVRLDSLDSACAESLREADVRTIVIYHPALTYYAADYGLEQLAVEHDGKEPSARHLARLIEQARAKKVQRIFYQAQYPASSVKVIAEDIGARSVRIDPLREDVIENIGEITRQLTARDE
;
A
#
# COMPACT_ATOMS: atom_id res chain seq x y z
N MET A 1 76.62 -55.38 2.86
CA MET A 1 75.91 -54.28 2.16
C MET A 1 74.46 -54.27 2.62
N ARG A 2 74.10 -53.39 3.57
CA ARG A 2 72.76 -53.37 4.19
C ARG A 2 72.08 -52.07 3.77
N ILE A 3 71.00 -52.19 2.99
CA ILE A 3 70.19 -51.07 2.54
C ILE A 3 69.10 -50.83 3.61
N ARG A 4 69.10 -49.61 4.17
CA ARG A 4 68.08 -49.14 5.11
C ARG A 4 66.96 -48.40 4.33
N TYR A 5 65.74 -48.92 4.38
CA TYR A 5 64.56 -48.24 3.87
C TYR A 5 64.08 -47.20 4.90
N LEU A 6 64.01 -45.97 4.48
CA LEU A 6 63.50 -44.83 5.26
C LEU A 6 62.03 -44.60 4.82
N THR A 7 61.09 -45.01 5.68
CA THR A 7 59.65 -44.80 5.46
C THR A 7 59.26 -43.34 5.91
N PHE A 8 58.87 -42.52 4.95
CA PHE A 8 58.30 -41.20 5.21
C PHE A 8 56.79 -41.36 5.50
N PHE A 9 56.35 -41.04 6.70
CA PHE A 9 54.97 -40.89 7.07
C PHE A 9 54.52 -39.46 6.70
N LEU A 10 53.68 -39.36 5.67
CA LEU A 10 53.03 -38.10 5.28
C LEU A 10 51.67 -38.02 6.01
N SER A 11 51.64 -37.22 7.10
CA SER A 11 50.38 -36.92 7.83
C SER A 11 49.57 -35.90 7.04
N ALA A 12 48.49 -36.32 6.39
CA ALA A 12 47.51 -35.46 5.78
C ALA A 12 46.60 -34.86 6.84
N LEU A 13 46.75 -33.56 7.09
CA LEU A 13 45.88 -32.74 7.99
C LEU A 13 44.59 -32.40 7.22
N LEU A 14 43.50 -33.14 7.45
CA LEU A 14 42.18 -32.82 6.94
C LEU A 14 41.62 -31.62 7.72
N ALA A 15 41.75 -30.43 7.14
CA ALA A 15 41.00 -29.24 7.60
C ALA A 15 39.56 -29.39 7.20
N THR A 16 38.69 -29.81 8.14
CA THR A 16 37.23 -29.75 7.96
C THR A 16 36.80 -28.29 8.09
N GLY A 17 36.77 -27.58 6.99
CA GLY A 17 36.11 -26.28 6.88
C GLY A 17 34.61 -26.48 7.05
N GLY A 18 34.11 -26.21 8.25
CA GLY A 18 32.68 -26.13 8.53
C GLY A 18 32.13 -24.91 7.79
N CYS A 19 31.58 -25.11 6.59
CA CYS A 19 30.68 -24.12 5.98
C CYS A 19 29.44 -24.06 6.88
N SER A 20 29.31 -23.03 7.69
CA SER A 20 28.03 -22.67 8.28
C SER A 20 27.13 -22.22 7.13
N SER A 21 26.34 -23.14 6.60
CA SER A 21 25.25 -22.83 5.69
C SER A 21 24.21 -22.06 6.50
N GLY A 22 24.16 -20.73 6.36
CA GLY A 22 23.02 -19.96 6.78
C GLY A 22 21.74 -20.53 6.16
N PRO A 23 20.57 -20.35 6.76
CA PRO A 23 19.32 -20.90 6.25
C PRO A 23 19.14 -20.56 4.77
N ARG A 24 18.82 -21.58 3.96
CA ARG A 24 18.54 -21.36 2.55
C ARG A 24 17.32 -20.46 2.42
N PRO A 25 17.17 -19.61 1.38
CA PRO A 25 16.01 -18.75 1.16
C PRO A 25 14.66 -19.47 1.19
N THR A 26 14.66 -20.81 0.99
CA THR A 26 13.46 -21.67 1.03
C THR A 26 12.99 -22.04 2.44
N ASP A 27 13.77 -21.74 3.48
CA ASP A 27 13.45 -22.13 4.87
C ASP A 27 12.91 -20.97 5.72
N ARG A 28 12.77 -19.77 5.13
CA ARG A 28 12.22 -18.62 5.86
C ARG A 28 10.71 -18.76 6.04
N GLU A 29 10.25 -18.41 7.22
CA GLU A 29 8.81 -18.33 7.48
C GLU A 29 8.17 -17.17 6.71
N HIS A 30 6.87 -17.30 6.42
CA HIS A 30 6.15 -16.38 5.56
C HIS A 30 5.28 -15.41 6.36
N ILE A 31 5.29 -14.17 5.94
CA ILE A 31 4.34 -13.11 6.31
C ILE A 31 3.63 -12.69 5.02
N TYR A 32 2.33 -12.46 5.09
CA TYR A 32 1.57 -11.95 3.95
C TYR A 32 1.17 -10.50 4.16
N VAL A 33 1.12 -9.77 3.05
CA VAL A 33 0.52 -8.43 2.98
C VAL A 33 -0.53 -8.41 1.87
N SER A 34 -1.55 -7.58 1.98
CA SER A 34 -2.61 -7.50 0.98
C SER A 34 -2.16 -6.86 -0.33
N ILE A 35 -1.41 -5.78 -0.27
CA ILE A 35 -0.96 -4.98 -1.42
C ILE A 35 0.55 -4.65 -1.34
N LEU A 36 1.15 -4.33 -2.48
CA LEU A 36 2.58 -4.05 -2.61
C LEU A 36 3.10 -2.91 -1.70
N PRO A 37 2.40 -1.77 -1.51
CA PRO A 37 2.86 -0.73 -0.58
C PRO A 37 3.10 -1.23 0.84
N LEU A 38 2.29 -2.17 1.34
CA LEU A 38 2.48 -2.77 2.67
C LEU A 38 3.72 -3.65 2.73
N ARG A 39 4.08 -4.34 1.61
CA ARG A 39 5.31 -5.12 1.54
C ARG A 39 6.53 -4.24 1.79
N SER A 40 6.58 -3.05 1.21
CA SER A 40 7.66 -2.09 1.44
C SER A 40 7.81 -1.73 2.92
N ILE A 41 6.69 -1.48 3.63
CA ILE A 41 6.73 -1.13 5.05
C ILE A 41 7.18 -2.32 5.90
N VAL A 42 6.53 -3.47 5.74
CA VAL A 42 6.78 -4.66 6.57
C VAL A 42 8.19 -5.18 6.35
N SER A 43 8.66 -5.28 5.09
CA SER A 43 10.01 -5.76 4.77
C SER A 43 11.10 -4.86 5.35
N GLN A 44 10.89 -3.54 5.40
CA GLN A 44 11.84 -2.62 6.01
C GLN A 44 11.96 -2.84 7.53
N ILE A 45 10.92 -3.31 8.20
CA ILE A 45 10.95 -3.60 9.64
C ILE A 45 11.58 -4.97 9.90
N VAL A 46 11.11 -6.04 9.23
CA VAL A 46 11.57 -7.41 9.50
C VAL A 46 12.95 -7.72 8.89
N GLY A 47 13.36 -6.97 7.86
CA GLY A 47 14.59 -7.27 7.11
C GLY A 47 14.50 -8.64 6.45
N ASP A 48 15.53 -9.46 6.67
CA ASP A 48 15.66 -10.79 6.06
C ASP A 48 15.10 -11.94 6.92
N ASP A 49 14.40 -11.67 8.02
CA ASP A 49 13.93 -12.72 8.92
C ASP A 49 12.75 -13.51 8.33
N PHE A 50 11.96 -12.87 7.47
CA PHE A 50 10.79 -13.47 6.84
C PHE A 50 10.80 -13.27 5.32
N THR A 51 10.11 -14.18 4.63
CA THR A 51 9.65 -13.91 3.27
C THR A 51 8.32 -13.15 3.36
N VAL A 52 8.28 -11.92 2.81
CA VAL A 52 7.07 -11.10 2.79
C VAL A 52 6.40 -11.25 1.42
N ASP A 53 5.33 -12.02 1.38
CA ASP A 53 4.53 -12.28 0.18
C ASP A 53 3.38 -11.29 0.05
N VAL A 54 2.91 -11.07 -1.17
CA VAL A 54 1.81 -10.16 -1.47
C VAL A 54 0.62 -10.91 -2.08
N LEU A 55 -0.60 -10.52 -1.72
CA LEU A 55 -1.82 -11.11 -2.28
C LEU A 55 -2.13 -10.54 -3.66
N VAL A 56 -2.25 -9.23 -3.76
CA VAL A 56 -2.54 -8.53 -5.03
C VAL A 56 -1.25 -8.34 -5.80
N PRO A 57 -1.04 -9.05 -6.93
CA PRO A 57 0.20 -8.94 -7.70
C PRO A 57 0.33 -7.57 -8.37
N ALA A 58 1.56 -7.22 -8.77
CA ALA A 58 1.82 -5.99 -9.51
C ALA A 58 0.94 -5.89 -10.77
N GLY A 59 0.35 -4.72 -11.00
CA GLY A 59 -0.51 -4.42 -12.14
C GLY A 59 -1.98 -4.85 -11.99
N ALA A 60 -2.33 -5.60 -10.94
CA ALA A 60 -3.73 -5.91 -10.64
C ALA A 60 -4.37 -4.78 -9.82
N SER A 61 -5.68 -4.59 -9.97
CA SER A 61 -6.46 -3.66 -9.15
C SER A 61 -6.96 -4.37 -7.89
N PRO A 62 -6.71 -3.84 -6.69
CA PRO A 62 -7.28 -4.37 -5.46
C PRO A 62 -8.80 -4.36 -5.43
N GLU A 63 -9.44 -3.44 -6.16
CA GLU A 63 -10.89 -3.27 -6.18
C GLU A 63 -11.62 -4.43 -6.87
N SER A 64 -10.96 -5.07 -7.85
CA SER A 64 -11.50 -6.20 -8.60
C SER A 64 -10.76 -7.51 -8.34
N PHE A 65 -9.88 -7.54 -7.33
CA PHE A 65 -9.08 -8.72 -7.03
C PHE A 65 -9.89 -9.80 -6.33
N GLU A 66 -9.77 -11.03 -6.84
CA GLU A 66 -10.31 -12.24 -6.22
C GLU A 66 -9.19 -13.21 -5.89
N PRO A 67 -8.95 -13.52 -4.60
CA PRO A 67 -7.92 -14.47 -4.20
C PRO A 67 -8.24 -15.89 -4.64
N THR A 68 -7.24 -16.60 -5.10
CA THR A 68 -7.36 -18.02 -5.44
C THR A 68 -7.42 -18.89 -4.17
N PRO A 69 -8.02 -20.11 -4.23
CA PRO A 69 -7.98 -21.06 -3.10
C PRO A 69 -6.56 -21.38 -2.63
N ARG A 70 -5.58 -21.40 -3.53
CA ARG A 70 -4.16 -21.64 -3.20
C ARG A 70 -3.58 -20.50 -2.34
N GLN A 71 -3.90 -19.26 -2.66
CA GLN A 71 -3.49 -18.09 -1.86
C GLN A 71 -4.13 -18.14 -0.46
N TYR A 72 -5.41 -18.52 -0.37
CA TYR A 72 -6.08 -18.68 0.93
C TYR A 72 -5.39 -19.74 1.81
N VAL A 73 -5.00 -20.88 1.24
CA VAL A 73 -4.23 -21.91 1.96
C VAL A 73 -2.86 -21.36 2.42
N ALA A 74 -2.18 -20.61 1.57
CA ALA A 74 -0.88 -20.00 1.90
C ALA A 74 -1.00 -18.97 3.03
N LEU A 75 -2.04 -18.12 3.01
CA LEU A 75 -2.35 -17.18 4.09
C LEU A 75 -2.51 -17.89 5.46
N ASN A 76 -3.26 -18.99 5.49
CA ASN A 76 -3.48 -19.74 6.73
C ASN A 76 -2.18 -20.31 7.33
N ARG A 77 -1.17 -20.54 6.50
CA ARG A 77 0.15 -21.06 6.92
C ARG A 77 1.11 -19.95 7.35
N SER A 78 0.81 -18.71 7.04
CA SER A 78 1.69 -17.58 7.38
C SER A 78 1.71 -17.28 8.89
N LYS A 79 2.72 -16.53 9.31
CA LYS A 79 2.85 -16.08 10.71
C LYS A 79 1.93 -14.91 11.01
N LEU A 80 1.90 -13.93 10.12
CA LEU A 80 1.04 -12.74 10.20
C LEU A 80 0.51 -12.40 8.81
N VAL A 81 -0.63 -11.71 8.78
CA VAL A 81 -1.27 -11.18 7.57
C VAL A 81 -1.58 -9.70 7.82
N PHE A 82 -0.85 -8.82 7.16
CA PHE A 82 -1.07 -7.38 7.22
C PHE A 82 -2.02 -6.94 6.12
N ASN A 83 -3.02 -6.17 6.47
CA ASN A 83 -4.03 -5.66 5.55
C ASN A 83 -4.31 -4.17 5.81
N VAL A 84 -4.91 -3.51 4.84
CA VAL A 84 -5.38 -2.12 4.98
C VAL A 84 -6.64 -2.07 5.85
N GLY A 85 -7.44 -3.14 5.84
CA GLY A 85 -8.70 -3.24 6.58
C GLY A 85 -9.89 -2.54 5.93
N LEU A 86 -9.68 -1.83 4.82
CA LEU A 86 -10.67 -0.96 4.18
C LEU A 86 -11.03 -1.40 2.76
N ILE A 87 -10.27 -2.31 2.15
CA ILE A 87 -10.49 -2.77 0.77
C ILE A 87 -11.52 -3.91 0.79
N ASP A 88 -12.48 -3.89 -0.11
CA ASP A 88 -13.60 -4.84 -0.13
C ASP A 88 -13.15 -6.31 -0.18
N PHE A 89 -12.15 -6.63 -1.01
CA PHE A 89 -11.66 -8.02 -1.08
C PHE A 89 -11.06 -8.49 0.25
N GLU A 90 -10.37 -7.61 0.98
CA GLU A 90 -9.81 -7.92 2.30
C GLU A 90 -10.92 -8.24 3.29
N GLN A 91 -11.95 -7.40 3.34
CA GLN A 91 -13.09 -7.60 4.22
C GLN A 91 -13.81 -8.93 3.93
N ASN A 92 -14.00 -9.26 2.65
CA ASN A 92 -14.62 -10.51 2.24
C ASN A 92 -13.72 -11.72 2.53
N LEU A 93 -12.43 -11.67 2.16
CA LEU A 93 -11.47 -12.75 2.36
C LEU A 93 -11.21 -13.04 3.85
N LEU A 94 -11.05 -11.98 4.64
CA LEU A 94 -10.60 -12.08 6.03
C LEU A 94 -11.75 -12.17 7.04
N ARG A 95 -13.01 -12.01 6.61
CA ARG A 95 -14.19 -12.14 7.48
C ARG A 95 -14.23 -13.47 8.21
N ASP A 96 -14.02 -14.54 7.48
CA ASP A 96 -14.10 -15.92 7.98
C ASP A 96 -12.70 -16.54 8.18
N PHE A 97 -11.67 -15.70 8.35
CA PHE A 97 -10.31 -16.18 8.55
C PHE A 97 -10.20 -16.91 9.90
N PRO A 98 -9.71 -18.18 9.93
CA PRO A 98 -9.78 -19.04 11.11
C PRO A 98 -9.02 -18.48 12.32
N ASP A 99 -7.83 -17.93 12.08
CA ASP A 99 -6.94 -17.42 13.15
C ASP A 99 -6.85 -15.89 13.07
N ARG A 100 -7.83 -15.24 13.69
CA ARG A 100 -7.91 -13.78 13.68
C ARG A 100 -6.75 -13.08 14.38
N GLN A 101 -6.00 -13.78 15.24
CA GLN A 101 -4.83 -13.22 15.93
C GLN A 101 -3.68 -12.93 14.97
N LYS A 102 -3.65 -13.61 13.83
CA LYS A 102 -2.67 -13.34 12.75
C LYS A 102 -3.01 -12.11 11.90
N LEU A 103 -4.25 -11.63 11.96
CA LEU A 103 -4.69 -10.51 11.13
C LEU A 103 -4.30 -9.18 11.79
N VAL A 104 -3.56 -8.37 11.05
CA VAL A 104 -3.11 -7.05 11.49
C VAL A 104 -3.72 -6.00 10.58
N ASP A 105 -4.69 -5.26 11.13
CA ASP A 105 -5.30 -4.10 10.47
C ASP A 105 -4.41 -2.88 10.66
N LEU A 106 -3.85 -2.38 9.56
CA LEU A 106 -2.94 -1.24 9.55
C LEU A 106 -3.67 0.11 9.57
N SER A 107 -4.99 0.16 9.40
CA SER A 107 -5.76 1.40 9.46
C SER A 107 -6.04 1.92 10.88
N ARG A 108 -5.74 1.12 11.91
CA ARG A 108 -6.01 1.50 13.29
C ARG A 108 -5.38 2.85 13.66
N GLY A 109 -6.17 3.72 14.28
CA GLY A 109 -5.72 5.05 14.71
C GLY A 109 -5.60 6.08 13.59
N ILE A 110 -5.84 5.72 12.33
CA ILE A 110 -5.89 6.67 11.21
C ILE A 110 -7.28 7.30 11.16
N ARG A 111 -7.31 8.62 10.98
CA ARG A 111 -8.56 9.32 10.70
C ARG A 111 -9.04 8.95 9.32
N LEU A 112 -10.12 8.17 9.23
CA LEU A 112 -10.69 7.73 7.97
C LEU A 112 -11.48 8.87 7.29
N LEU A 113 -11.32 8.96 5.96
CA LEU A 113 -11.97 9.95 5.11
C LEU A 113 -13.05 9.28 4.27
N GLU A 114 -14.14 10.01 4.03
CA GLU A 114 -15.14 9.59 3.06
C GLU A 114 -14.57 9.70 1.64
N GLY A 115 -14.88 8.74 0.79
CA GLY A 115 -14.43 8.68 -0.59
C GLY A 115 -15.59 8.38 -1.54
N SER A 116 -15.39 8.71 -2.81
CA SER A 116 -16.33 8.34 -3.89
C SER A 116 -16.16 6.89 -4.37
N CYS A 117 -15.28 6.10 -3.74
CA CYS A 117 -14.95 4.73 -4.15
C CYS A 117 -15.90 3.67 -3.54
N SER A 118 -17.16 3.98 -3.27
CA SER A 118 -18.10 2.98 -2.74
C SER A 118 -18.62 2.08 -3.86
N HIS A 119 -17.97 0.94 -4.09
CA HIS A 119 -18.49 -0.14 -4.93
C HIS A 119 -19.59 -0.95 -4.19
N GLY A 120 -20.53 -0.27 -3.53
CA GLY A 120 -21.64 -0.91 -2.83
C GLY A 120 -22.68 -1.43 -3.80
N HIS A 121 -22.78 -2.72 -3.99
CA HIS A 121 -24.02 -3.33 -4.43
C HIS A 121 -25.09 -3.09 -3.36
N THR A 122 -25.83 -2.01 -3.50
CA THR A 122 -27.04 -1.76 -2.70
C THR A 122 -28.09 -2.80 -3.03
N HIS A 123 -28.10 -3.92 -2.30
CA HIS A 123 -29.35 -4.63 -2.09
C HIS A 123 -30.22 -3.77 -1.16
N ALA A 124 -31.14 -3.06 -1.75
CA ALA A 124 -32.22 -2.38 -1.03
C ALA A 124 -32.93 -3.41 -0.15
N LEU A 125 -32.66 -3.41 1.14
CA LEU A 125 -33.46 -4.08 2.12
C LEU A 125 -34.39 -3.05 2.78
N SER A 126 -35.64 -3.26 2.54
CA SER A 126 -36.85 -2.60 3.05
C SER A 126 -36.78 -2.21 4.54
N HIS A 127 -37.39 -1.07 4.83
CA HIS A 127 -37.74 -0.56 6.14
C HIS A 127 -38.36 -1.58 7.08
N GLY A 128 -37.75 -1.82 8.23
CA GLY A 128 -38.37 -2.42 9.42
C GLY A 128 -38.17 -1.48 10.61
N PRO A 129 -39.12 -1.44 11.59
CA PRO A 129 -39.16 -0.39 12.61
C PRO A 129 -38.11 -0.57 13.72
N ALA A 130 -37.75 0.55 14.35
CA ALA A 130 -36.80 0.73 15.43
C ALA A 130 -36.93 -0.26 16.58
N GLY A 131 -35.86 -0.94 16.93
CA GLY A 131 -35.68 -1.75 18.13
C GLY A 131 -34.37 -1.44 18.83
N THR A 132 -34.48 -1.21 20.08
CA THR A 132 -33.56 -0.81 21.16
C THR A 132 -32.10 -1.26 21.07
N SER A 133 -31.26 -0.32 21.45
CA SER A 133 -29.80 -0.35 21.63
C SER A 133 -29.34 -1.34 22.71
N ASP A 134 -28.46 -2.28 22.36
CA ASP A 134 -27.51 -2.89 23.27
C ASP A 134 -26.10 -2.76 22.66
N GLY A 135 -25.20 -2.15 23.44
CA GLY A 135 -23.90 -1.68 22.98
C GLY A 135 -22.87 -2.80 22.79
N HIS A 136 -22.70 -3.17 21.54
CA HIS A 136 -21.45 -3.77 21.06
C HIS A 136 -20.83 -2.78 20.05
N PRO A 137 -19.50 -2.61 20.00
CA PRO A 137 -18.88 -1.78 18.98
C PRO A 137 -19.10 -2.47 17.64
N SER A 138 -20.17 -2.02 16.95
CA SER A 138 -20.51 -2.45 15.61
C SER A 138 -19.29 -2.25 14.71
N ALA A 139 -18.86 -3.31 14.02
CA ALA A 139 -17.98 -3.19 12.87
C ALA A 139 -18.60 -2.11 11.97
N ARG A 140 -17.95 -0.95 11.88
CA ARG A 140 -18.35 0.12 10.96
C ARG A 140 -18.29 -0.48 9.57
N SER A 141 -19.40 -0.58 8.88
CA SER A 141 -19.40 -0.95 7.48
C SER A 141 -18.56 0.11 6.75
N ALA A 142 -17.49 -0.33 6.09
CA ALA A 142 -16.55 0.57 5.41
C ALA A 142 -17.13 1.17 4.11
N HIS A 143 -18.42 0.97 3.84
CA HIS A 143 -19.11 1.55 2.68
C HIS A 143 -19.02 3.08 2.74
N GLY A 144 -18.32 3.65 1.75
CA GLY A 144 -18.13 5.09 1.65
C GLY A 144 -16.83 5.62 2.27
N ILE A 145 -15.99 4.76 2.85
CA ILE A 145 -14.65 5.13 3.32
C ILE A 145 -13.64 4.92 2.18
N ASP A 146 -12.80 5.93 1.94
CA ASP A 146 -11.68 5.80 1.00
C ASP A 146 -10.62 4.83 1.56
N PRO A 147 -10.22 3.78 0.83
CA PRO A 147 -9.24 2.83 1.33
C PRO A 147 -7.78 3.26 1.15
N HIS A 148 -7.47 4.31 0.37
CA HIS A 148 -6.14 4.65 -0.13
C HIS A 148 -5.23 5.31 0.92
N ILE A 149 -5.26 4.87 2.17
CA ILE A 149 -4.46 5.43 3.27
C ILE A 149 -2.96 5.36 3.01
N TRP A 150 -2.49 4.37 2.24
CA TRP A 150 -1.06 4.18 1.92
C TRP A 150 -0.47 5.24 1.00
N THR A 151 -1.28 6.14 0.45
CA THR A 151 -0.79 7.25 -0.40
C THR A 151 -0.40 8.49 0.39
N SER A 152 -0.67 8.53 1.70
CA SER A 152 -0.31 9.61 2.61
C SER A 152 0.94 9.26 3.42
N PRO A 153 2.00 10.09 3.43
CA PRO A 153 3.16 9.89 4.30
C PRO A 153 2.79 9.83 5.79
N ARG A 154 1.82 10.63 6.24
CA ARG A 154 1.38 10.65 7.63
C ARG A 154 0.61 9.40 8.01
N ALA A 155 -0.26 8.92 7.12
CA ALA A 155 -0.94 7.65 7.33
C ALA A 155 0.04 6.46 7.28
N LEU A 156 1.03 6.45 6.37
CA LEU A 156 2.09 5.44 6.32
C LEU A 156 2.88 5.36 7.63
N ARG A 157 3.12 6.50 8.28
CA ARG A 157 3.77 6.54 9.60
C ARG A 157 2.97 5.78 10.66
N GLN A 158 1.64 5.96 10.70
CA GLN A 158 0.76 5.22 11.59
C GLN A 158 0.70 3.73 11.20
N MET A 159 0.61 3.42 9.90
CA MET A 159 0.64 2.03 9.42
C MET A 159 1.95 1.33 9.81
N ALA A 160 3.08 2.00 9.70
CA ALA A 160 4.38 1.48 10.14
C ALA A 160 4.41 1.21 11.67
N ALA A 161 3.80 2.10 12.47
CA ALA A 161 3.68 1.89 13.91
C ALA A 161 2.81 0.67 14.24
N ASN A 162 1.65 0.52 13.57
CA ASN A 162 0.77 -0.64 13.75
C ASN A 162 1.47 -1.96 13.34
N ALA A 163 2.25 -1.92 12.25
CA ALA A 163 3.02 -3.08 11.81
C ALA A 163 4.12 -3.44 12.82
N TYR A 164 4.86 -2.45 13.32
CA TYR A 164 5.89 -2.65 14.32
C TYR A 164 5.34 -3.22 15.63
N GLU A 165 4.23 -2.68 16.13
CA GLU A 165 3.57 -3.18 17.35
C GLU A 165 3.21 -4.66 17.23
N ALA A 166 2.60 -5.06 16.12
CA ALA A 166 2.22 -6.46 15.88
C ALA A 166 3.45 -7.37 15.75
N LEU A 167 4.49 -6.93 15.05
CA LEU A 167 5.74 -7.66 14.91
C LEU A 167 6.47 -7.80 16.24
N HIS A 168 6.54 -6.73 17.03
CA HIS A 168 7.18 -6.75 18.36
C HIS A 168 6.43 -7.63 19.35
N ALA A 169 5.10 -7.62 19.33
CA ALA A 169 4.28 -8.49 20.15
C ALA A 169 4.44 -9.97 19.79
N SER A 170 4.57 -10.29 18.49
CA SER A 170 4.70 -11.66 18.01
C SER A 170 6.13 -12.19 18.08
N PHE A 171 7.14 -11.31 18.00
CA PHE A 171 8.57 -11.65 17.95
C PHE A 171 9.40 -10.71 18.85
N PRO A 172 9.21 -10.77 20.19
CA PRO A 172 9.75 -9.78 21.14
C PRO A 172 11.28 -9.75 21.21
N ASP A 173 11.95 -10.84 20.84
CA ASP A 173 13.41 -10.96 20.93
C ASP A 173 14.16 -10.23 19.80
N SER A 174 13.44 -9.65 18.84
CA SER A 174 14.05 -8.96 17.69
C SER A 174 14.35 -7.49 17.98
N VAL A 175 15.46 -7.19 18.64
CA VAL A 175 15.98 -5.82 18.84
C VAL A 175 16.16 -5.07 17.51
N ARG A 176 16.40 -5.80 16.42
CA ARG A 176 16.61 -5.23 15.08
C ARG A 176 15.34 -4.55 14.55
N TYR A 177 14.14 -5.02 14.88
CA TYR A 177 12.89 -4.42 14.41
C TYR A 177 12.70 -3.00 14.92
N THR A 178 13.04 -2.74 16.19
CA THR A 178 13.00 -1.38 16.75
C THR A 178 13.89 -0.43 15.97
N LYS A 179 15.15 -0.82 15.74
CA LYS A 179 16.10 0.00 15.00
C LYS A 179 15.68 0.24 13.54
N ASN A 180 15.11 -0.78 12.89
CA ASN A 180 14.62 -0.67 11.52
C ASN A 180 13.38 0.22 11.44
N PHE A 181 12.47 0.08 12.40
CA PHE A 181 11.28 0.92 12.52
C PHE A 181 11.66 2.40 12.73
N GLU A 182 12.59 2.70 13.64
CA GLU A 182 13.07 4.08 13.84
C GLU A 182 13.64 4.69 12.56
N LYS A 183 14.43 3.93 11.80
CA LYS A 183 14.94 4.38 10.50
C LYS A 183 13.82 4.63 9.49
N LEU A 184 12.81 3.76 9.47
CA LEU A 184 11.65 3.93 8.60
C LEU A 184 10.87 5.20 8.94
N LEU A 185 10.67 5.49 10.24
CA LEU A 185 10.01 6.72 10.68
C LEU A 185 10.76 7.98 10.20
N VAL A 186 12.09 8.01 10.34
CA VAL A 186 12.90 9.13 9.86
C VAL A 186 12.72 9.35 8.34
N ARG A 187 12.67 8.27 7.56
CA ARG A 187 12.43 8.36 6.10
C ARG A 187 11.04 8.90 5.78
N LEU A 188 10.02 8.46 6.51
CA LEU A 188 8.63 8.91 6.32
C LEU A 188 8.46 10.38 6.72
N ASP A 189 9.07 10.81 7.84
CA ASP A 189 9.04 12.20 8.29
C ASP A 189 9.78 13.13 7.29
N SER A 190 10.89 12.66 6.72
CA SER A 190 11.61 13.37 5.66
C SER A 190 10.77 13.49 4.37
N LEU A 191 10.06 12.43 4.00
CA LEU A 191 9.16 12.42 2.84
C LEU A 191 8.01 13.42 3.04
N ASP A 192 7.34 13.41 4.22
CA ASP A 192 6.24 14.34 4.53
C ASP A 192 6.71 15.80 4.39
N SER A 193 7.86 16.12 4.98
CA SER A 193 8.45 17.45 4.89
C SER A 193 8.77 17.87 3.46
N ALA A 194 9.39 16.99 2.68
CA ALA A 194 9.74 17.25 1.28
C ALA A 194 8.50 17.45 0.40
N CYS A 195 7.45 16.64 0.60
CA CYS A 195 6.18 16.79 -0.11
C CYS A 195 5.54 18.14 0.21
N ALA A 196 5.44 18.51 1.49
CA ALA A 196 4.86 19.77 1.93
C ALA A 196 5.59 20.99 1.34
N GLU A 197 6.93 20.96 1.35
CA GLU A 197 7.76 22.03 0.81
C GLU A 197 7.58 22.16 -0.70
N SER A 198 7.71 21.07 -1.44
CA SER A 198 7.59 21.06 -2.91
C SER A 198 6.23 21.57 -3.38
N LEU A 199 5.14 21.10 -2.74
CA LEU A 199 3.78 21.53 -3.09
C LEU A 199 3.55 23.02 -2.81
N ARG A 200 4.08 23.52 -1.68
CA ARG A 200 4.00 24.93 -1.32
C ARG A 200 4.76 25.82 -2.30
N GLU A 201 5.98 25.43 -2.70
CA GLU A 201 6.81 26.19 -3.63
C GLU A 201 6.24 26.23 -5.07
N ALA A 202 5.61 25.15 -5.48
CA ALA A 202 4.96 25.08 -6.80
C ALA A 202 3.53 25.65 -6.81
N ASP A 203 3.01 26.10 -5.65
CA ASP A 203 1.64 26.61 -5.47
C ASP A 203 0.56 25.66 -6.00
N VAL A 204 0.77 24.35 -5.86
CA VAL A 204 -0.22 23.35 -6.27
C VAL A 204 -1.41 23.40 -5.31
N ARG A 205 -2.64 23.47 -5.85
CA ARG A 205 -3.89 23.55 -5.09
C ARG A 205 -4.88 22.46 -5.46
N THR A 206 -4.77 21.90 -6.65
CA THR A 206 -5.75 20.97 -7.19
C THR A 206 -5.06 19.82 -7.90
N ILE A 207 -5.53 18.60 -7.63
CA ILE A 207 -5.15 17.37 -8.32
C ILE A 207 -6.34 16.93 -9.14
N VAL A 208 -6.17 16.73 -10.45
CA VAL A 208 -7.16 16.06 -11.29
C VAL A 208 -6.65 14.66 -11.60
N ILE A 209 -7.44 13.64 -11.26
CA ILE A 209 -7.04 12.24 -11.35
C ILE A 209 -8.20 11.38 -11.84
N TYR A 210 -7.92 10.32 -12.59
CA TYR A 210 -8.98 9.43 -13.06
C TYR A 210 -9.70 8.75 -11.90
N HIS A 211 -9.05 7.84 -11.19
CA HIS A 211 -9.56 7.19 -9.98
C HIS A 211 -9.02 7.92 -8.74
N PRO A 212 -9.86 8.29 -7.76
CA PRO A 212 -9.49 9.19 -6.66
C PRO A 212 -8.60 8.53 -5.60
N ALA A 213 -7.43 8.05 -5.97
CA ALA A 213 -6.51 7.34 -5.09
C ALA A 213 -5.63 8.24 -4.20
N LEU A 214 -5.73 9.57 -4.29
CA LEU A 214 -4.87 10.49 -3.55
C LEU A 214 -5.63 11.31 -2.49
N THR A 215 -6.78 10.82 -2.00
CA THR A 215 -7.64 11.54 -1.05
C THR A 215 -6.91 11.90 0.25
N TYR A 216 -6.18 10.94 0.84
CA TYR A 216 -5.42 11.18 2.08
C TYR A 216 -4.22 12.09 1.84
N TYR A 217 -3.51 11.93 0.73
CA TYR A 217 -2.44 12.82 0.33
C TYR A 217 -2.96 14.26 0.15
N ALA A 218 -4.05 14.42 -0.58
CA ALA A 218 -4.67 15.73 -0.78
C ALA A 218 -5.11 16.38 0.54
N ALA A 219 -5.71 15.62 1.44
CA ALA A 219 -6.13 16.11 2.76
C ALA A 219 -4.95 16.55 3.63
N ASP A 220 -3.82 15.82 3.60
CA ASP A 220 -2.63 16.15 4.38
C ASP A 220 -2.00 17.49 4.00
N TYR A 221 -2.09 17.85 2.73
CA TYR A 221 -1.46 19.08 2.20
C TYR A 221 -2.45 20.16 1.79
N GLY A 222 -3.74 20.01 2.13
CA GLY A 222 -4.78 21.00 1.86
C GLY A 222 -5.05 21.18 0.37
N LEU A 223 -4.91 20.13 -0.42
CA LEU A 223 -5.22 20.11 -1.85
C LEU A 223 -6.66 19.66 -2.08
N GLU A 224 -7.25 20.13 -3.17
CA GLU A 224 -8.52 19.63 -3.69
C GLU A 224 -8.26 18.51 -4.69
N GLN A 225 -8.92 17.38 -4.53
CA GLN A 225 -8.89 16.28 -5.51
C GLN A 225 -10.17 16.27 -6.33
N LEU A 226 -10.05 16.34 -7.65
CA LEU A 226 -11.13 16.21 -8.63
C LEU A 226 -10.96 14.87 -9.36
N ALA A 227 -11.96 13.98 -9.24
CA ALA A 227 -11.95 12.68 -9.88
C ALA A 227 -12.66 12.72 -11.24
N VAL A 228 -12.08 12.05 -12.24
CA VAL A 228 -12.71 11.86 -13.56
C VAL A 228 -13.83 10.84 -13.46
N GLU A 229 -13.60 9.70 -12.84
CA GLU A 229 -14.62 8.70 -12.57
C GLU A 229 -15.58 9.16 -11.46
N HIS A 230 -16.74 8.55 -11.41
CA HIS A 230 -17.72 8.77 -10.36
C HIS A 230 -18.27 7.43 -9.88
N ASP A 231 -18.11 7.14 -8.58
CA ASP A 231 -18.53 5.87 -7.95
C ASP A 231 -18.04 4.61 -8.68
N GLY A 232 -16.75 4.61 -9.09
CA GLY A 232 -16.15 3.49 -9.81
C GLY A 232 -16.69 3.23 -11.21
N LYS A 233 -17.43 4.19 -11.77
CA LYS A 233 -18.05 4.10 -13.10
C LYS A 233 -17.46 5.12 -14.05
N GLU A 234 -17.56 4.82 -15.34
CA GLU A 234 -17.24 5.82 -16.38
C GLU A 234 -18.10 7.09 -16.19
N PRO A 235 -17.49 8.26 -16.36
CA PRO A 235 -18.15 9.53 -16.10
C PRO A 235 -19.27 9.80 -17.12
N SER A 236 -20.39 10.35 -16.65
CA SER A 236 -21.41 10.87 -17.55
C SER A 236 -20.93 12.11 -18.30
N ALA A 237 -21.48 12.41 -19.48
CA ALA A 237 -21.16 13.61 -20.25
C ALA A 237 -21.33 14.91 -19.43
N ARG A 238 -22.35 14.96 -18.54
CA ARG A 238 -22.58 16.10 -17.65
C ARG A 238 -21.49 16.23 -16.59
N HIS A 239 -21.00 15.12 -16.04
CA HIS A 239 -19.88 15.13 -15.08
C HIS A 239 -18.60 15.61 -15.75
N LEU A 240 -18.29 15.08 -16.93
CA LEU A 240 -17.12 15.51 -17.72
C LEU A 240 -17.15 17.00 -18.04
N ALA A 241 -18.28 17.53 -18.50
CA ALA A 241 -18.41 18.96 -18.81
C ALA A 241 -18.11 19.84 -17.59
N ARG A 242 -18.65 19.48 -16.42
CA ARG A 242 -18.37 20.21 -15.18
C ARG A 242 -16.91 20.11 -14.74
N LEU A 243 -16.32 18.92 -14.85
CA LEU A 243 -14.92 18.70 -14.51
C LEU A 243 -13.98 19.54 -15.41
N ILE A 244 -14.24 19.56 -16.72
CA ILE A 244 -13.51 20.38 -17.69
C ILE A 244 -13.59 21.87 -17.33
N GLU A 245 -14.78 22.37 -17.01
CA GLU A 245 -14.98 23.75 -16.59
C GLU A 245 -14.19 24.08 -15.32
N GLN A 246 -14.26 23.22 -14.30
CA GLN A 246 -13.51 23.37 -13.06
C GLN A 246 -11.98 23.32 -13.29
N ALA A 247 -11.51 22.36 -14.07
CA ALA A 247 -10.09 22.21 -14.38
C ALA A 247 -9.53 23.43 -15.14
N ARG A 248 -10.30 24.00 -16.08
CA ARG A 248 -9.94 25.25 -16.79
C ARG A 248 -9.88 26.44 -15.84
N ALA A 249 -10.91 26.61 -14.99
CA ALA A 249 -10.97 27.71 -14.02
C ALA A 249 -9.80 27.69 -13.02
N LYS A 250 -9.35 26.49 -12.68
CA LYS A 250 -8.21 26.25 -11.77
C LYS A 250 -6.86 26.19 -12.51
N LYS A 251 -6.84 26.38 -13.83
CA LYS A 251 -5.63 26.34 -14.66
C LYS A 251 -4.83 25.05 -14.48
N VAL A 252 -5.52 23.91 -14.40
CA VAL A 252 -4.91 22.59 -14.25
C VAL A 252 -4.03 22.28 -15.45
N GLN A 253 -2.76 21.95 -15.22
CA GLN A 253 -1.79 21.65 -16.26
C GLN A 253 -1.59 20.15 -16.48
N ARG A 254 -1.98 19.31 -15.51
CA ARG A 254 -1.79 17.85 -15.56
C ARG A 254 -3.02 17.12 -15.07
N ILE A 255 -3.37 16.04 -15.77
CA ILE A 255 -4.39 15.09 -15.35
C ILE A 255 -3.74 13.74 -15.14
N PHE A 256 -3.90 13.19 -13.96
CA PHE A 256 -3.28 11.93 -13.55
C PHE A 256 -4.18 10.74 -13.86
N TYR A 257 -3.58 9.60 -14.20
CA TYR A 257 -4.31 8.35 -14.37
C TYR A 257 -3.46 7.15 -13.98
N GLN A 258 -4.11 6.10 -13.51
CA GLN A 258 -3.46 4.84 -13.15
C GLN A 258 -3.52 3.86 -14.31
N ALA A 259 -2.52 2.95 -14.37
CA ALA A 259 -2.38 1.98 -15.46
C ALA A 259 -3.55 1.00 -15.59
N GLN A 260 -4.27 0.78 -14.50
CA GLN A 260 -5.40 -0.13 -14.40
C GLN A 260 -6.67 0.41 -15.07
N TYR A 261 -6.70 1.70 -15.41
CA TYR A 261 -7.87 2.38 -15.98
C TYR A 261 -7.62 2.86 -17.41
N PRO A 262 -8.69 2.98 -18.23
CA PRO A 262 -8.54 3.42 -19.61
C PRO A 262 -8.05 4.88 -19.71
N ALA A 263 -6.92 5.08 -20.41
CA ALA A 263 -6.34 6.40 -20.59
C ALA A 263 -7.12 7.28 -21.60
N SER A 264 -8.07 6.72 -22.35
CA SER A 264 -8.78 7.43 -23.44
C SER A 264 -9.55 8.65 -22.95
N SER A 265 -10.37 8.49 -21.91
CA SER A 265 -11.15 9.60 -21.32
C SER A 265 -10.25 10.70 -20.78
N VAL A 266 -9.13 10.32 -20.13
CA VAL A 266 -8.15 11.27 -19.59
C VAL A 266 -7.48 12.08 -20.70
N LYS A 267 -7.10 11.42 -21.80
CA LYS A 267 -6.46 12.11 -22.93
C LYS A 267 -7.39 13.14 -23.57
N VAL A 268 -8.66 12.77 -23.79
CA VAL A 268 -9.66 13.70 -24.36
C VAL A 268 -9.84 14.93 -23.46
N ILE A 269 -9.94 14.74 -22.13
CA ILE A 269 -10.07 15.87 -21.20
C ILE A 269 -8.79 16.71 -21.22
N ALA A 270 -7.62 16.09 -21.20
CA ALA A 270 -6.34 16.78 -21.19
C ALA A 270 -6.16 17.63 -22.46
N GLU A 271 -6.47 17.09 -23.65
CA GLU A 271 -6.45 17.81 -24.91
C GLU A 271 -7.41 19.01 -24.91
N ASP A 272 -8.63 18.81 -24.37
CA ASP A 272 -9.67 19.86 -24.33
C ASP A 272 -9.29 21.07 -23.45
N ILE A 273 -8.55 20.85 -22.36
CA ILE A 273 -8.11 21.93 -21.47
C ILE A 273 -6.66 22.38 -21.70
N GLY A 274 -5.96 21.80 -22.66
CA GLY A 274 -4.55 22.08 -22.93
C GLY A 274 -3.60 21.57 -21.84
N ALA A 275 -3.99 20.51 -21.11
CA ALA A 275 -3.19 19.88 -20.07
C ALA A 275 -2.46 18.63 -20.58
N ARG A 276 -1.49 18.13 -19.81
CA ARG A 276 -0.81 16.86 -20.07
C ARG A 276 -1.46 15.72 -19.30
N SER A 277 -1.59 14.55 -19.91
CA SER A 277 -1.95 13.33 -19.22
C SER A 277 -0.71 12.66 -18.63
N VAL A 278 -0.71 12.38 -17.34
CA VAL A 278 0.42 11.81 -16.59
C VAL A 278 0.02 10.50 -15.96
N ARG A 279 0.78 9.44 -16.26
CA ARG A 279 0.54 8.13 -15.65
C ARG A 279 1.24 8.04 -14.30
N ILE A 280 0.51 7.58 -13.28
CA ILE A 280 1.05 7.24 -11.96
C ILE A 280 0.65 5.81 -11.58
N ASP A 281 1.31 5.24 -10.58
CA ASP A 281 0.94 3.95 -10.02
C ASP A 281 0.96 4.01 -8.47
N PRO A 282 -0.20 4.31 -7.84
CA PRO A 282 -0.31 4.37 -6.38
C PRO A 282 0.00 3.04 -5.67
N LEU A 283 0.04 1.93 -6.40
CA LEU A 283 0.31 0.59 -5.88
C LEU A 283 1.76 0.13 -6.06
N ARG A 284 2.67 1.00 -6.53
CA ARG A 284 4.08 0.66 -6.67
C ARG A 284 4.68 0.26 -5.33
N GLU A 285 5.52 -0.77 -5.33
CA GLU A 285 6.07 -1.39 -4.12
C GLU A 285 6.89 -0.42 -3.26
N ASP A 286 7.87 0.26 -3.84
CA ASP A 286 8.62 1.29 -3.10
C ASP A 286 7.73 2.53 -2.87
N VAL A 287 6.92 2.44 -1.82
CA VAL A 287 5.90 3.45 -1.51
C VAL A 287 6.51 4.82 -1.20
N ILE A 288 7.68 4.87 -0.57
CA ILE A 288 8.34 6.14 -0.22
C ILE A 288 8.83 6.85 -1.48
N GLU A 289 9.57 6.14 -2.33
CA GLU A 289 10.03 6.69 -3.60
C GLU A 289 8.86 7.04 -4.52
N ASN A 290 7.82 6.23 -4.52
CA ASN A 290 6.63 6.44 -5.33
C ASN A 290 5.87 7.73 -4.96
N ILE A 291 5.66 8.00 -3.67
CA ILE A 291 5.01 9.24 -3.23
C ILE A 291 5.88 10.44 -3.58
N GLY A 292 7.20 10.34 -3.41
CA GLY A 292 8.14 11.36 -3.85
C GLY A 292 8.04 11.62 -5.36
N GLU A 293 7.92 10.57 -6.19
CA GLU A 293 7.75 10.70 -7.64
C GLU A 293 6.40 11.36 -7.99
N ILE A 294 5.31 10.92 -7.37
CA ILE A 294 3.99 11.54 -7.55
C ILE A 294 4.07 13.03 -7.22
N THR A 295 4.74 13.41 -6.12
CA THR A 295 4.94 14.81 -5.75
C THR A 295 5.73 15.57 -6.80
N ARG A 296 6.83 15.00 -7.30
CA ARG A 296 7.62 15.61 -8.40
C ARG A 296 6.77 15.84 -9.65
N GLN A 297 5.92 14.87 -10.01
CA GLN A 297 5.01 15.01 -11.15
C GLN A 297 3.93 16.09 -10.93
N LEU A 298 3.43 16.23 -9.68
CA LEU A 298 2.48 17.28 -9.32
C LEU A 298 3.10 18.68 -9.42
N THR A 299 4.37 18.82 -9.04
CA THR A 299 5.07 20.10 -8.90
C THR A 299 5.95 20.45 -10.11
N ALA A 300 6.07 19.56 -11.09
CA ALA A 300 6.88 19.81 -12.28
C ALA A 300 6.38 21.08 -13.01
N ARG A 301 7.29 21.94 -13.42
CA ARG A 301 7.00 23.09 -14.29
C ARG A 301 7.09 22.62 -15.73
N ASP A 302 6.14 23.04 -16.54
CA ASP A 302 6.26 22.88 -18.00
C ASP A 302 7.20 23.98 -18.50
N GLU A 303 8.31 23.58 -19.13
CA GLU A 303 9.21 24.48 -19.84
C GLU A 303 8.60 24.93 -21.16
#